data_22af7ba23b1e38b9b2308045acb626af
#
_entry.id   22af7ba23b1e38b9b2308045acb626af
#
_cell.length_a   1.000
_cell.length_b   1.000
_cell.length_c   1.000
_cell.angle_alpha   90.00
_cell.angle_beta   90.00
_cell.angle_gamma   90.00
#
_symmetry.space_group_name_H-M   'P 1'
#
loop_
_entity.id
_entity.type
_entity.pdbx_description
1 polymer ?
#
loop_
_entity_poly.entity_id
_entity_poly.type
_entity_poly.pdbx_seq_one_letter_code
_entity_poly.pdbx_strand_id
1 'polypeptide(L)'
;MAMNRVLLVTLLSASSAFAQETNDPFPEPISAMDGVIQVDFTEFALVPDIDGQPARMMLLSDEPGTGRLFVNDMRGPLYSIDYDGQTVTQYLDIDDADWGVSVQSSRNELGFQSFAFHPEFNRSGAGGFGKFYTWTDSRNTAPDPDFVPGGGDDTHDTVLLEWTARNPSAGTYDGDVPRELLRVEQPYGNHNGGQIGFNPTASSGDADFGLLYIGIADGGSGGDPLNLSQNLNSAFGKIFRIDPLGSNSTNGSYGIPADNPFANDGDDNTLSEIYAFGVRNPQRFAWDPDNGNMFLADIGQNIVEELSLVTSGANLGWNTWEGSFQFISRSGVSLSNPRGDAAVTYPVAEYGQEDPLLQRSSAATGLHVYRSDAIPELANLVLFGDNPSGEVFYVQADGLPSGGQDAIRRVLLDDSGDGKTLLQVIQEKNTEQGRSPAGRADLRFGSGPDGQVFLLNKRDGVIRLLVSSRGSR
;
A
#
# COMPACT_ATOMS: atom_id res chain seq x y z
N MET A 1 -60.26 -60.81 -4.86
CA MET A 1 -59.02 -60.42 -5.52
C MET A 1 -58.77 -58.93 -5.10
N ALA A 2 -57.92 -58.69 -4.11
CA ALA A 2 -57.54 -57.34 -3.68
C ALA A 2 -56.13 -57.05 -4.15
N MET A 3 -55.98 -56.05 -4.99
CA MET A 3 -54.73 -55.64 -5.57
C MET A 3 -54.09 -54.59 -4.63
N ASN A 4 -53.01 -54.95 -3.91
CA ASN A 4 -52.20 -54.04 -3.14
C ASN A 4 -51.37 -53.18 -4.09
N ARG A 5 -51.55 -51.86 -4.03
CA ARG A 5 -50.63 -50.88 -4.65
C ARG A 5 -49.56 -50.54 -3.63
N VAL A 6 -48.31 -50.86 -3.95
CA VAL A 6 -47.14 -50.41 -3.21
C VAL A 6 -46.81 -49.03 -3.72
N LEU A 7 -46.82 -48.06 -2.85
CA LEU A 7 -46.38 -46.67 -3.10
C LEU A 7 -44.88 -46.60 -2.81
N LEU A 8 -44.09 -46.42 -3.87
CA LEU A 8 -42.65 -46.21 -3.78
C LEU A 8 -42.41 -44.71 -3.47
N VAL A 9 -42.03 -44.40 -2.24
CA VAL A 9 -41.60 -43.04 -1.86
C VAL A 9 -40.11 -42.93 -2.12
N THR A 10 -39.75 -42.21 -3.17
CA THR A 10 -38.37 -41.84 -3.46
C THR A 10 -37.99 -40.65 -2.54
N LEU A 11 -37.19 -40.92 -1.53
CA LEU A 11 -36.54 -39.87 -0.75
C LEU A 11 -35.43 -39.25 -1.61
N LEU A 12 -35.65 -38.05 -2.12
CA LEU A 12 -34.56 -37.18 -2.57
C LEU A 12 -33.79 -36.69 -1.35
N SER A 13 -32.63 -37.25 -1.09
CA SER A 13 -31.66 -36.66 -0.19
C SER A 13 -31.05 -35.44 -0.88
N ALA A 14 -31.50 -34.23 -0.50
CA ALA A 14 -30.75 -33.01 -0.78
C ALA A 14 -29.48 -33.07 0.06
N SER A 15 -28.35 -33.46 -0.54
CA SER A 15 -27.04 -33.20 0.04
C SER A 15 -26.83 -31.68 -0.01
N SER A 16 -26.96 -31.01 1.13
CA SER A 16 -26.38 -29.69 1.31
C SER A 16 -24.87 -29.87 1.10
N ALA A 17 -24.37 -29.46 -0.04
CA ALA A 17 -22.94 -29.28 -0.22
C ALA A 17 -22.55 -28.16 0.76
N PHE A 18 -21.97 -28.52 1.89
CA PHE A 18 -21.26 -27.54 2.70
C PHE A 18 -20.16 -26.96 1.81
N ALA A 19 -20.10 -25.63 1.74
CA ALA A 19 -19.00 -24.94 1.08
C ALA A 19 -17.70 -25.51 1.66
N GLN A 20 -16.81 -26.02 0.80
CA GLN A 20 -15.53 -26.55 1.25
C GLN A 20 -14.66 -25.37 1.67
N GLU A 21 -14.47 -25.20 2.95
CA GLU A 21 -13.55 -24.22 3.53
C GLU A 21 -12.11 -24.68 3.32
N THR A 22 -11.24 -23.80 2.87
CA THR A 22 -9.81 -24.05 2.68
C THR A 22 -8.98 -22.83 3.07
N ASN A 23 -7.77 -23.08 3.58
CA ASN A 23 -6.72 -22.06 3.78
C ASN A 23 -5.70 -22.02 2.63
N ASP A 24 -5.87 -22.88 1.63
CA ASP A 24 -5.03 -22.93 0.44
C ASP A 24 -5.93 -23.11 -0.79
N PRO A 25 -6.41 -22.00 -1.39
CA PRO A 25 -7.31 -22.06 -2.52
C PRO A 25 -6.60 -22.26 -3.86
N PHE A 26 -5.26 -22.20 -3.90
CA PHE A 26 -4.47 -22.33 -5.12
C PHE A 26 -3.80 -23.72 -5.19
N PRO A 27 -4.22 -24.59 -6.13
CA PRO A 27 -3.73 -25.97 -6.16
C PRO A 27 -2.27 -26.10 -6.58
N GLU A 28 -1.75 -25.11 -7.32
CA GLU A 28 -0.37 -25.10 -7.81
C GLU A 28 0.34 -23.86 -7.26
N PRO A 29 1.57 -24.01 -6.74
CA PRO A 29 2.35 -22.87 -6.21
C PRO A 29 2.83 -21.94 -7.33
N ILE A 30 3.22 -20.72 -6.96
CA ILE A 30 3.94 -19.81 -7.87
C ILE A 30 5.19 -20.52 -8.36
N SER A 31 5.43 -20.48 -9.68
CA SER A 31 6.62 -21.13 -10.23
C SER A 31 7.91 -20.49 -9.70
N ALA A 32 8.75 -21.29 -9.07
CA ALA A 32 10.04 -20.85 -8.58
C ALA A 32 11.04 -20.51 -9.69
N MET A 33 10.85 -21.07 -10.91
CA MET A 33 11.84 -21.02 -11.99
C MET A 33 11.33 -20.50 -13.32
N ASP A 34 10.01 -20.60 -13.58
CA ASP A 34 9.47 -20.21 -14.88
C ASP A 34 9.36 -18.68 -14.98
N GLY A 35 9.87 -18.12 -16.08
CA GLY A 35 9.84 -16.69 -16.34
C GLY A 35 10.60 -15.82 -15.31
N VAL A 36 11.56 -16.39 -14.58
CA VAL A 36 12.39 -15.62 -13.65
C VAL A 36 13.21 -14.58 -14.40
N ILE A 37 13.09 -13.33 -13.96
CA ILE A 37 13.93 -12.22 -14.40
C ILE A 37 15.02 -12.00 -13.34
N GLN A 38 16.26 -11.81 -13.79
CA GLN A 38 17.37 -11.39 -12.92
C GLN A 38 17.76 -9.96 -13.29
N VAL A 39 17.87 -9.11 -12.26
CA VAL A 39 18.31 -7.72 -12.40
C VAL A 39 19.44 -7.42 -11.42
N ASP A 40 20.39 -6.63 -11.84
CA ASP A 40 21.43 -6.13 -10.95
C ASP A 40 20.87 -5.04 -10.03
N PHE A 41 21.60 -4.73 -8.98
CA PHE A 41 21.32 -3.60 -8.13
C PHE A 41 22.60 -2.90 -7.66
N THR A 42 22.46 -1.66 -7.25
CA THR A 42 23.52 -0.91 -6.55
C THR A 42 23.03 -0.44 -5.19
N GLU A 43 23.91 -0.45 -4.18
CA GLU A 43 23.66 0.25 -2.92
C GLU A 43 23.70 1.75 -3.22
N PHE A 44 22.52 2.36 -3.31
CA PHE A 44 22.37 3.75 -3.74
C PHE A 44 22.65 4.73 -2.62
N ALA A 45 22.04 4.51 -1.45
CA ALA A 45 22.22 5.37 -0.29
C ALA A 45 22.08 4.56 1.01
N LEU A 46 22.66 5.09 2.08
CA LEU A 46 22.52 4.57 3.45
C LEU A 46 21.81 5.63 4.30
N VAL A 47 20.62 5.30 4.76
CA VAL A 47 19.87 6.15 5.71
C VAL A 47 20.41 5.94 7.11
N PRO A 48 20.67 7.01 7.89
CA PRO A 48 21.28 6.91 9.21
C PRO A 48 20.47 6.04 10.18
N ASP A 49 21.17 5.33 11.03
CA ASP A 49 20.58 4.63 12.16
C ASP A 49 19.99 5.63 13.18
N ILE A 50 18.91 5.23 13.85
CA ILE A 50 18.37 5.92 15.01
C ILE A 50 18.57 5.01 16.21
N ASP A 51 19.27 5.49 17.25
CA ASP A 51 19.58 4.72 18.46
C ASP A 51 20.25 3.37 18.18
N GLY A 52 21.13 3.33 17.18
CA GLY A 52 21.84 2.12 16.75
C GLY A 52 20.99 1.08 16.05
N GLN A 53 19.75 1.41 15.69
CA GLN A 53 18.84 0.57 14.91
C GLN A 53 18.71 1.09 13.49
N PRO A 54 18.67 0.22 12.47
CA PRO A 54 18.47 0.62 11.09
C PRO A 54 17.23 1.48 10.89
N ALA A 55 17.27 2.36 9.89
CA ALA A 55 16.10 3.11 9.46
C ALA A 55 14.95 2.16 9.10
N ARG A 56 13.75 2.49 9.58
CA ARG A 56 12.51 1.75 9.28
C ARG A 56 11.81 2.42 8.08
N MET A 57 12.41 2.28 6.91
CA MET A 57 11.97 2.97 5.69
C MET A 57 10.60 2.49 5.22
N MET A 58 9.72 3.44 4.84
CA MET A 58 8.36 3.14 4.41
C MET A 58 8.10 3.47 2.94
N LEU A 59 8.46 4.65 2.50
CA LEU A 59 8.23 5.13 1.15
C LEU A 59 9.46 5.94 0.69
N LEU A 60 9.82 5.81 -0.58
CA LEU A 60 10.73 6.72 -1.26
C LEU A 60 10.01 7.29 -2.48
N SER A 61 10.02 8.60 -2.60
CA SER A 61 9.38 9.33 -3.69
C SER A 61 10.29 10.41 -4.21
N ASP A 62 10.24 10.64 -5.53
CA ASP A 62 10.87 11.79 -6.17
C ASP A 62 10.09 13.08 -5.90
N GLU A 63 10.83 14.17 -5.70
CA GLU A 63 10.30 15.55 -5.78
C GLU A 63 11.06 16.28 -6.89
N PRO A 64 10.56 16.24 -8.13
CA PRO A 64 11.29 16.68 -9.31
C PRO A 64 11.53 18.19 -9.33
N GLY A 65 10.70 18.98 -8.65
CA GLY A 65 10.82 20.44 -8.60
C GLY A 65 12.09 20.92 -7.89
N THR A 66 12.59 20.14 -6.91
CA THR A 66 13.84 20.43 -6.19
C THR A 66 14.98 19.49 -6.56
N GLY A 67 14.71 18.46 -7.39
CA GLY A 67 15.72 17.50 -7.85
C GLY A 67 16.24 16.61 -6.71
N ARG A 68 15.34 16.16 -5.81
CA ARG A 68 15.69 15.32 -4.66
C ARG A 68 14.71 14.16 -4.52
N LEU A 69 15.24 13.06 -4.04
CA LEU A 69 14.44 11.96 -3.52
C LEU A 69 14.17 12.21 -2.03
N PHE A 70 13.04 11.70 -1.56
CA PHE A 70 12.70 11.73 -0.14
C PHE A 70 12.35 10.34 0.34
N VAL A 71 12.77 10.00 1.58
CA VAL A 71 12.46 8.74 2.25
C VAL A 71 12.09 9.00 3.70
N ASN A 72 11.02 8.38 4.18
CA ASN A 72 10.63 8.49 5.59
C ASN A 72 11.03 7.27 6.41
N ASP A 73 11.37 7.51 7.66
CA ASP A 73 11.44 6.51 8.73
C ASP A 73 10.14 6.52 9.52
N MET A 74 9.58 5.35 9.80
CA MET A 74 8.34 5.20 10.60
C MET A 74 8.38 5.91 11.95
N ARG A 75 9.57 6.21 12.48
CA ARG A 75 9.74 6.82 13.80
C ARG A 75 9.58 8.34 13.81
N GLY A 76 9.54 9.00 12.62
CA GLY A 76 9.33 10.43 12.48
C GLY A 76 10.16 11.13 11.41
N PRO A 77 11.46 10.80 11.24
CA PRO A 77 12.31 11.48 10.27
C PRO A 77 11.87 11.31 8.81
N LEU A 78 11.94 12.41 8.07
CA LEU A 78 11.90 12.50 6.62
C LEU A 78 13.27 12.96 6.15
N TYR A 79 13.92 12.16 5.32
CA TYR A 79 15.24 12.46 4.75
C TYR A 79 15.09 12.87 3.30
N SER A 80 15.90 13.85 2.85
CA SER A 80 16.13 14.12 1.44
C SER A 80 17.45 13.49 0.99
N ILE A 81 17.50 13.05 -0.27
CA ILE A 81 18.65 12.36 -0.87
C ILE A 81 18.90 12.97 -2.23
N ASP A 82 20.15 13.34 -2.53
CA ASP A 82 20.54 13.81 -3.85
C ASP A 82 20.42 12.67 -4.90
N TYR A 83 20.20 13.01 -6.16
CA TYR A 83 20.01 12.01 -7.22
C TYR A 83 21.20 11.08 -7.47
N ASP A 84 22.39 11.41 -6.97
CA ASP A 84 23.55 10.54 -6.97
C ASP A 84 23.68 9.62 -5.74
N GLY A 85 22.74 9.76 -4.77
CA GLY A 85 22.71 8.96 -3.55
C GLY A 85 23.78 9.30 -2.50
N GLN A 86 24.65 10.30 -2.76
CA GLN A 86 25.82 10.56 -1.93
C GLN A 86 25.51 11.38 -0.68
N THR A 87 24.47 12.21 -0.74
CA THR A 87 24.08 13.09 0.37
C THR A 87 22.72 12.69 0.89
N VAL A 88 22.65 12.28 2.15
CA VAL A 88 21.41 12.02 2.89
C VAL A 88 21.28 13.06 3.98
N THR A 89 20.24 13.88 3.93
CA THR A 89 20.00 14.99 4.89
C THR A 89 18.66 14.78 5.58
N GLN A 90 18.63 14.85 6.91
CA GLN A 90 17.36 14.90 7.64
C GLN A 90 16.67 16.23 7.31
N TYR A 91 15.62 16.16 6.51
CA TYR A 91 14.85 17.32 6.07
C TYR A 91 13.92 17.80 7.18
N LEU A 92 13.23 16.87 7.84
CA LEU A 92 12.29 17.13 8.93
C LEU A 92 12.23 15.89 9.83
N ASP A 93 12.05 16.07 11.13
CA ASP A 93 11.58 15.02 12.02
C ASP A 93 10.19 15.42 12.53
N ILE A 94 9.15 14.71 12.10
CA ILE A 94 7.76 15.04 12.48
C ILE A 94 7.45 14.72 13.95
N ASP A 95 8.28 13.89 14.62
CA ASP A 95 8.16 13.58 16.07
C ASP A 95 8.88 14.61 16.97
N ASP A 96 9.54 15.63 16.38
CA ASP A 96 10.13 16.70 17.15
C ASP A 96 9.04 17.49 17.91
N ALA A 97 9.32 17.76 19.19
CA ALA A 97 8.39 18.43 20.09
C ALA A 97 7.92 19.82 19.63
N ASP A 98 8.70 20.48 18.78
CA ASP A 98 8.39 21.81 18.23
C ASP A 98 7.14 21.80 17.32
N TRP A 99 6.80 20.65 16.75
CA TRP A 99 5.66 20.51 15.83
C TRP A 99 4.35 20.13 16.52
N GLY A 100 4.39 19.67 17.77
CA GLY A 100 3.21 19.23 18.51
C GLY A 100 2.64 17.89 18.01
N VAL A 101 3.31 17.20 17.11
CA VAL A 101 2.99 15.85 16.68
C VAL A 101 3.67 14.85 17.63
N SER A 102 2.99 13.76 17.97
CA SER A 102 3.56 12.68 18.80
C SER A 102 3.38 11.36 18.08
N VAL A 103 4.44 10.93 17.38
CA VAL A 103 4.38 9.74 16.53
C VAL A 103 4.28 8.46 17.36
N GLN A 104 3.24 7.66 17.11
CA GLN A 104 3.07 6.33 17.70
C GLN A 104 3.78 5.29 16.83
N SER A 105 5.04 4.96 17.14
CA SER A 105 5.85 4.03 16.34
C SER A 105 6.27 2.75 17.08
N SER A 106 5.54 2.37 18.12
CA SER A 106 5.93 1.28 19.01
C SER A 106 5.76 -0.13 18.42
N ARG A 107 5.05 -0.27 17.29
CA ARG A 107 4.76 -1.56 16.63
C ARG A 107 5.20 -1.55 15.17
N ASN A 108 5.08 -2.70 14.49
CA ASN A 108 5.52 -2.84 13.09
C ASN A 108 4.63 -2.11 12.09
N GLU A 109 3.38 -1.84 12.44
CA GLU A 109 2.38 -1.20 11.57
C GLU A 109 2.01 0.21 12.05
N LEU A 110 2.64 0.72 13.11
CA LEU A 110 2.41 2.06 13.64
C LEU A 110 3.56 2.98 13.33
N GLY A 111 3.26 4.24 12.99
CA GLY A 111 4.26 5.27 12.80
C GLY A 111 3.94 6.23 11.66
N PHE A 112 4.95 6.90 11.18
CA PHE A 112 4.91 7.74 9.99
C PHE A 112 4.82 6.84 8.74
N GLN A 113 3.59 6.60 8.25
CA GLN A 113 3.28 5.60 7.23
C GLN A 113 3.62 6.06 5.81
N SER A 114 3.35 7.33 5.49
CA SER A 114 3.48 7.86 4.15
C SER A 114 3.54 9.37 4.11
N PHE A 115 4.07 9.90 3.01
CA PHE A 115 4.08 11.33 2.71
C PHE A 115 3.82 11.55 1.21
N ALA A 116 3.41 12.77 0.84
CA ALA A 116 3.24 13.17 -0.56
C ALA A 116 3.49 14.66 -0.73
N PHE A 117 4.29 15.04 -1.72
CA PHE A 117 4.48 16.42 -2.13
C PHE A 117 3.36 16.84 -3.08
N HIS A 118 2.80 18.05 -2.87
CA HIS A 118 1.83 18.58 -3.83
C HIS A 118 2.49 18.73 -5.22
N PRO A 119 1.80 18.42 -6.34
CA PRO A 119 2.38 18.54 -7.68
C PRO A 119 2.93 19.96 -8.01
N GLU A 120 2.49 20.96 -7.27
CA GLU A 120 2.97 22.35 -7.38
C GLU A 120 3.97 22.73 -6.26
N PHE A 121 4.54 21.78 -5.53
CA PHE A 121 5.39 22.05 -4.36
C PHE A 121 6.46 23.11 -4.61
N ASN A 122 7.15 23.07 -5.75
CA ASN A 122 8.17 24.04 -6.12
C ASN A 122 7.68 25.13 -7.10
N ARG A 123 6.36 25.25 -7.34
CA ARG A 123 5.80 26.24 -8.27
C ARG A 123 5.37 27.51 -7.56
N SER A 124 6.25 28.50 -7.55
CA SER A 124 5.99 29.80 -6.88
C SER A 124 4.69 30.45 -7.37
N GLY A 125 3.87 30.90 -6.41
CA GLY A 125 2.58 31.55 -6.66
C GLY A 125 1.41 30.58 -6.95
N ALA A 126 1.64 29.28 -7.00
CA ALA A 126 0.58 28.29 -7.06
C ALA A 126 0.00 27.99 -5.66
N GLY A 127 -1.21 27.45 -5.60
CA GLY A 127 -1.86 27.09 -4.34
C GLY A 127 -1.13 26.02 -3.54
N GLY A 128 -0.47 25.10 -4.24
CA GLY A 128 0.31 24.00 -3.66
C GLY A 128 1.76 24.33 -3.36
N PHE A 129 2.21 25.60 -3.56
CA PHE A 129 3.59 25.99 -3.30
C PHE A 129 4.02 25.71 -1.85
N GLY A 130 5.10 24.98 -1.68
CA GLY A 130 5.68 24.59 -0.40
C GLY A 130 4.91 23.51 0.36
N LYS A 131 3.79 23.02 -0.19
CA LYS A 131 2.91 22.08 0.51
C LYS A 131 3.31 20.62 0.29
N PHE A 132 3.37 19.88 1.39
CA PHE A 132 3.45 18.43 1.41
C PHE A 132 2.64 17.89 2.58
N TYR A 133 2.33 16.61 2.52
CA TYR A 133 1.39 15.96 3.43
C TYR A 133 2.05 14.75 4.07
N THR A 134 1.69 14.46 5.33
CA THR A 134 2.12 13.27 6.04
C THR A 134 0.92 12.54 6.61
N TRP A 135 0.94 11.20 6.53
CA TRP A 135 -0.02 10.29 7.13
C TRP A 135 0.68 9.53 8.25
N THR A 136 0.28 9.77 9.49
CA THR A 136 1.00 9.25 10.65
C THR A 136 0.08 8.85 11.78
N ASP A 137 0.44 7.78 12.47
CA ASP A 137 -0.18 7.39 13.73
C ASP A 137 0.34 8.30 14.85
N SER A 138 -0.58 8.81 15.67
CA SER A 138 -0.31 9.78 16.73
C SER A 138 -0.78 9.28 18.09
N ARG A 139 0.00 9.57 19.14
CA ARG A 139 -0.42 9.38 20.53
C ARG A 139 -1.34 10.50 21.02
N ASN A 140 -1.44 11.59 20.28
CA ASN A 140 -2.32 12.70 20.63
C ASN A 140 -3.77 12.29 20.33
N THR A 141 -4.65 12.50 21.29
CA THR A 141 -6.09 12.21 21.21
C THR A 141 -6.94 13.50 21.13
N ALA A 142 -6.32 14.61 20.81
CA ALA A 142 -6.97 15.91 20.60
C ALA A 142 -6.40 16.57 19.35
N PRO A 143 -7.23 17.27 18.55
CA PRO A 143 -8.68 17.47 18.69
C PRO A 143 -9.50 16.19 18.56
N ASP A 144 -10.83 16.27 18.79
CA ASP A 144 -11.74 15.15 18.56
C ASP A 144 -11.64 14.65 17.11
N PRO A 145 -11.65 13.32 16.88
CA PRO A 145 -11.50 12.76 15.53
C PRO A 145 -12.69 13.09 14.62
N ASP A 146 -12.41 13.28 13.33
CA ASP A 146 -13.44 13.47 12.29
C ASP A 146 -14.19 12.17 12.01
N PHE A 147 -13.50 11.05 12.14
CA PHE A 147 -14.04 9.71 11.86
C PHE A 147 -13.78 8.78 13.03
N VAL A 148 -14.86 8.18 13.53
CA VAL A 148 -14.84 7.24 14.65
C VAL A 148 -15.38 5.88 14.21
N PRO A 149 -14.78 4.76 14.66
CA PRO A 149 -15.20 3.41 14.23
C PRO A 149 -16.50 2.91 14.88
N GLY A 150 -16.96 3.56 15.94
CA GLY A 150 -18.12 3.13 16.73
C GLY A 150 -17.88 1.90 17.60
N GLY A 151 -16.61 1.54 17.82
CA GLY A 151 -16.21 0.42 18.69
C GLY A 151 -14.71 0.21 18.63
N GLY A 152 -14.21 -0.79 19.39
CA GLY A 152 -12.78 -1.05 19.53
C GLY A 152 -12.22 -0.53 20.85
N ASP A 153 -10.89 -0.43 20.95
CA ASP A 153 -10.18 -0.10 22.18
C ASP A 153 -9.67 1.35 22.24
N ASP A 154 -9.90 2.16 21.20
CA ASP A 154 -9.40 3.55 21.05
C ASP A 154 -7.91 3.64 21.45
N THR A 155 -7.05 3.10 20.61
CA THR A 155 -5.64 2.92 20.98
C THR A 155 -4.75 4.11 20.63
N HIS A 156 -5.13 4.90 19.62
CA HIS A 156 -4.43 6.06 19.07
C HIS A 156 -5.23 6.63 17.89
N ASP A 157 -4.78 7.73 17.34
CA ASP A 157 -5.34 8.30 16.11
C ASP A 157 -4.35 8.23 14.96
N THR A 158 -4.86 8.17 13.74
CA THR A 158 -4.07 8.44 12.53
C THR A 158 -4.48 9.78 11.95
N VAL A 159 -3.50 10.63 11.64
CA VAL A 159 -3.72 12.02 11.24
C VAL A 159 -3.09 12.34 9.89
N LEU A 160 -3.81 13.12 9.08
CA LEU A 160 -3.31 13.75 7.87
C LEU A 160 -2.90 15.18 8.19
N LEU A 161 -1.60 15.47 8.04
CA LEU A 161 -1.03 16.78 8.33
C LEU A 161 -0.55 17.44 7.04
N GLU A 162 -0.85 18.73 6.87
CA GLU A 162 -0.30 19.59 5.83
C GLU A 162 0.86 20.39 6.40
N TRP A 163 2.01 20.29 5.76
CA TRP A 163 3.21 21.10 6.01
C TRP A 163 3.38 22.13 4.91
N THR A 164 3.91 23.31 5.24
CA THR A 164 4.15 24.36 4.26
C THR A 164 5.56 24.92 4.41
N ALA A 165 6.48 24.46 3.56
CA ALA A 165 7.84 25.00 3.48
C ALA A 165 7.81 26.42 2.89
N ARG A 166 8.56 27.35 3.50
CA ARG A 166 8.72 28.71 2.97
C ARG A 166 9.63 28.71 1.75
N ASN A 167 10.65 27.88 1.78
CA ASN A 167 11.58 27.65 0.67
C ASN A 167 11.66 26.16 0.34
N PRO A 168 10.94 25.66 -0.66
CA PRO A 168 10.99 24.26 -1.07
C PRO A 168 12.39 23.70 -1.35
N SER A 169 13.33 24.56 -1.76
CA SER A 169 14.72 24.16 -2.05
C SER A 169 15.64 24.17 -0.83
N ALA A 170 15.13 24.51 0.37
CA ALA A 170 15.94 24.47 1.58
C ALA A 170 16.38 23.04 1.91
N GLY A 171 17.57 22.87 2.47
CA GLY A 171 18.08 21.56 2.89
C GLY A 171 17.32 20.94 4.06
N THR A 172 16.67 21.79 4.88
CA THR A 172 15.82 21.42 6.01
C THR A 172 14.51 22.18 5.95
N TYR A 173 13.46 21.61 6.53
CA TYR A 173 12.16 22.25 6.62
C TYR A 173 12.26 23.59 7.37
N ASP A 174 11.68 24.63 6.78
CA ASP A 174 11.75 26.02 7.26
C ASP A 174 10.37 26.64 7.51
N GLY A 175 9.32 25.82 7.50
CA GLY A 175 7.94 26.25 7.68
C GLY A 175 7.50 26.39 9.14
N ASP A 176 6.20 26.56 9.33
CA ASP A 176 5.54 26.61 10.63
C ASP A 176 5.03 25.22 11.05
N VAL A 177 4.40 25.11 12.22
CA VAL A 177 3.70 23.88 12.67
C VAL A 177 2.68 23.43 11.63
N PRO A 178 2.48 22.10 11.46
CA PRO A 178 1.56 21.60 10.45
C PRO A 178 0.11 21.93 10.75
N ARG A 179 -0.70 22.00 9.71
CA ARG A 179 -2.16 22.07 9.79
C ARG A 179 -2.74 20.65 9.70
N GLU A 180 -3.56 20.26 10.67
CA GLU A 180 -4.29 19.02 10.59
C GLU A 180 -5.47 19.14 9.62
N LEU A 181 -5.56 18.22 8.67
CA LEU A 181 -6.63 18.16 7.67
C LEU A 181 -7.75 17.23 8.09
N LEU A 182 -7.41 16.03 8.54
CA LEU A 182 -8.37 15.06 9.07
C LEU A 182 -7.71 14.13 10.10
N ARG A 183 -8.54 13.59 10.99
CA ARG A 183 -8.16 12.66 12.05
C ARG A 183 -9.11 11.46 12.07
N VAL A 184 -8.53 10.28 12.20
CA VAL A 184 -9.25 9.00 12.28
C VAL A 184 -8.90 8.31 13.59
N GLU A 185 -9.87 8.07 14.48
CA GLU A 185 -9.69 7.26 15.69
C GLU A 185 -9.45 5.81 15.31
N GLN A 186 -8.38 5.19 15.79
CA GLN A 186 -8.04 3.81 15.44
C GLN A 186 -8.57 2.81 16.47
N PRO A 187 -9.45 1.87 16.07
CA PRO A 187 -10.04 0.92 17.01
C PRO A 187 -9.05 -0.12 17.51
N TYR A 188 -7.97 -0.41 16.74
CA TYR A 188 -6.98 -1.41 17.11
C TYR A 188 -5.57 -0.96 16.70
N GLY A 189 -4.55 -1.61 17.26
CA GLY A 189 -3.13 -1.26 17.04
C GLY A 189 -2.49 -1.89 15.82
N ASN A 190 -3.26 -2.26 14.79
CA ASN A 190 -2.82 -2.79 13.50
C ASN A 190 -3.79 -2.34 12.41
N HIS A 191 -3.39 -2.47 11.13
CA HIS A 191 -4.14 -1.98 9.95
C HIS A 191 -4.47 -0.48 10.06
N ASN A 192 -3.44 0.33 10.26
CA ASN A 192 -3.62 1.77 10.46
C ASN A 192 -3.52 2.56 9.16
N GLY A 193 -3.54 1.85 8.05
CA GLY A 193 -3.52 2.46 6.74
C GLY A 193 -2.18 2.39 6.06
N GLY A 194 -2.14 3.01 4.98
CA GLY A 194 -1.20 2.80 3.94
C GLY A 194 -0.60 4.08 3.41
N GLN A 195 -0.73 4.21 2.14
CA GLN A 195 -0.12 5.29 1.38
C GLN A 195 -1.07 6.47 1.23
N ILE A 196 -0.48 7.67 1.16
CA ILE A 196 -1.09 8.84 0.54
C ILE A 196 -0.33 9.18 -0.74
N GLY A 197 -0.99 9.79 -1.73
CA GLY A 197 -0.32 10.16 -2.98
C GLY A 197 -1.22 10.95 -3.92
N PHE A 198 -0.58 11.72 -4.79
CA PHE A 198 -1.21 12.38 -5.92
C PHE A 198 -1.05 11.51 -7.15
N ASN A 199 -2.02 11.56 -8.07
CA ASN A 199 -1.89 10.90 -9.37
C ASN A 199 -0.77 11.57 -10.19
N PRO A 200 0.36 10.91 -10.45
CA PRO A 200 1.48 11.52 -11.16
C PRO A 200 1.23 11.68 -12.66
N THR A 201 0.18 11.04 -13.19
CA THR A 201 -0.19 11.16 -14.61
C THR A 201 -1.09 12.35 -14.88
N ALA A 202 -1.70 12.95 -13.84
CA ALA A 202 -2.55 14.11 -13.96
C ALA A 202 -1.71 15.39 -14.20
N SER A 203 -2.08 16.16 -15.20
CA SER A 203 -1.47 17.44 -15.55
C SER A 203 -2.34 18.61 -15.10
N SER A 204 -1.74 19.78 -14.95
CA SER A 204 -2.50 21.01 -14.62
C SER A 204 -3.63 21.25 -15.62
N GLY A 205 -4.87 21.24 -15.12
CA GLY A 205 -6.09 21.34 -15.92
C GLY A 205 -6.91 20.05 -16.01
N ASP A 206 -6.32 18.90 -15.66
CA ASP A 206 -7.07 17.67 -15.50
C ASP A 206 -7.87 17.69 -14.19
N ALA A 207 -9.04 17.04 -14.18
CA ALA A 207 -9.92 17.03 -13.01
C ALA A 207 -9.26 16.38 -11.78
N ASP A 208 -8.30 15.48 -11.99
CA ASP A 208 -7.59 14.72 -10.94
C ASP A 208 -6.31 15.42 -10.44
N PHE A 209 -5.90 16.54 -11.09
CA PHE A 209 -4.68 17.24 -10.72
C PHE A 209 -4.77 17.87 -9.33
N GLY A 210 -3.82 17.53 -8.46
CA GLY A 210 -3.77 18.06 -7.10
C GLY A 210 -4.76 17.42 -6.13
N LEU A 211 -5.45 16.35 -6.51
CA LEU A 211 -6.29 15.58 -5.61
C LEU A 211 -5.46 14.51 -4.90
N LEU A 212 -5.61 14.44 -3.57
CA LEU A 212 -4.87 13.53 -2.72
C LEU A 212 -5.68 12.26 -2.48
N TYR A 213 -5.08 11.12 -2.78
CA TYR A 213 -5.60 9.79 -2.47
C TYR A 213 -5.06 9.32 -1.14
N ILE A 214 -5.89 8.63 -0.34
CA ILE A 214 -5.55 8.18 1.02
C ILE A 214 -6.07 6.75 1.19
N GLY A 215 -5.15 5.80 1.42
CA GLY A 215 -5.51 4.43 1.79
C GLY A 215 -5.78 4.33 3.29
N ILE A 216 -7.00 3.98 3.67
CA ILE A 216 -7.41 3.78 5.07
C ILE A 216 -7.82 2.31 5.22
N ALA A 217 -7.14 1.60 6.13
CA ALA A 217 -7.41 0.19 6.36
C ALA A 217 -8.72 -0.06 7.14
N ASP A 218 -9.06 -1.34 7.33
CA ASP A 218 -10.30 -1.76 8.00
C ASP A 218 -10.34 -1.49 9.52
N GLY A 219 -9.25 -0.96 10.09
CA GLY A 219 -9.11 -0.65 11.51
C GLY A 219 -8.53 -1.81 12.33
N GLY A 220 -8.34 -3.01 11.76
CA GLY A 220 -7.55 -4.08 12.37
C GLY A 220 -8.33 -5.16 13.12
N SER A 221 -7.67 -5.81 14.04
CA SER A 221 -8.05 -7.02 14.78
C SER A 221 -8.03 -8.30 13.94
N GLY A 222 -8.82 -8.42 12.91
CA GLY A 222 -8.89 -9.55 11.98
C GLY A 222 -10.32 -9.95 11.66
N GLY A 223 -10.60 -10.09 10.36
CA GLY A 223 -11.92 -10.38 9.82
C GLY A 223 -12.88 -9.19 9.85
N ASP A 224 -12.37 -7.96 10.02
CA ASP A 224 -13.15 -6.73 10.14
C ASP A 224 -14.32 -6.89 11.13
N PRO A 225 -14.02 -7.05 12.44
CA PRO A 225 -15.05 -7.43 13.43
C PRO A 225 -16.10 -6.36 13.65
N LEU A 226 -15.87 -5.12 13.21
CA LEU A 226 -16.80 -4.02 13.27
C LEU A 226 -17.60 -3.84 11.97
N ASN A 227 -17.32 -4.63 10.92
CA ASN A 227 -17.94 -4.58 9.60
C ASN A 227 -17.87 -3.20 8.94
N LEU A 228 -16.70 -2.59 8.98
CA LEU A 228 -16.49 -1.21 8.53
C LEU A 228 -16.20 -1.11 7.03
N SER A 229 -15.55 -2.13 6.43
CA SER A 229 -15.05 -2.04 5.06
C SER A 229 -16.15 -1.91 4.01
N GLN A 230 -17.29 -2.60 4.20
CA GLN A 230 -18.48 -2.50 3.34
C GLN A 230 -19.45 -1.39 3.76
N ASN A 231 -19.25 -0.75 4.91
CA ASN A 231 -20.11 0.33 5.40
C ASN A 231 -19.67 1.66 4.80
N LEU A 232 -20.46 2.25 3.90
CA LEU A 232 -20.17 3.53 3.26
C LEU A 232 -20.28 4.75 4.19
N ASN A 233 -20.85 4.58 5.39
CA ASN A 233 -20.85 5.60 6.46
C ASN A 233 -19.62 5.45 7.39
N SER A 234 -18.57 4.79 6.92
CA SER A 234 -17.32 4.57 7.66
C SER A 234 -16.13 4.95 6.81
N ALA A 235 -15.12 5.56 7.43
CA ALA A 235 -13.85 5.87 6.78
C ALA A 235 -12.94 4.64 6.59
N PHE A 236 -13.22 3.54 7.31
CA PHE A 236 -12.36 2.36 7.35
C PHE A 236 -12.61 1.43 6.15
N GLY A 237 -11.54 0.80 5.67
CA GLY A 237 -11.57 -0.07 4.49
C GLY A 237 -11.86 0.69 3.21
N LYS A 238 -11.25 1.88 3.04
CA LYS A 238 -11.53 2.84 1.95
C LYS A 238 -10.26 3.36 1.28
N ILE A 239 -10.42 3.74 0.03
CA ILE A 239 -9.55 4.73 -0.62
C ILE A 239 -10.34 6.04 -0.66
N PHE A 240 -9.88 7.05 0.04
CA PHE A 240 -10.42 8.41 -0.04
C PHE A 240 -9.74 9.19 -1.18
N ARG A 241 -10.46 10.17 -1.75
CA ARG A 241 -9.91 11.18 -2.65
C ARG A 241 -10.43 12.55 -2.23
N ILE A 242 -9.52 13.45 -1.88
CA ILE A 242 -9.83 14.79 -1.39
C ILE A 242 -9.06 15.88 -2.15
N ASP A 243 -9.54 17.11 -2.10
CA ASP A 243 -8.79 18.31 -2.49
C ASP A 243 -8.16 18.93 -1.22
N PRO A 244 -6.86 18.77 -0.99
CA PRO A 244 -6.23 19.27 0.23
C PRO A 244 -6.18 20.80 0.31
N LEU A 245 -6.44 21.50 -0.81
CA LEU A 245 -6.50 22.97 -0.87
C LEU A 245 -7.93 23.50 -0.77
N GLY A 246 -8.93 22.63 -0.81
CA GLY A 246 -10.35 22.97 -0.70
C GLY A 246 -10.80 23.19 0.76
N SER A 247 -12.11 23.43 0.95
CA SER A 247 -12.66 23.73 2.28
C SER A 247 -14.15 23.40 2.43
N ASN A 248 -14.71 22.53 1.58
CA ASN A 248 -16.12 22.16 1.63
C ASN A 248 -16.42 20.86 2.35
N SER A 249 -15.42 20.25 3.00
CA SER A 249 -15.61 19.12 3.92
C SER A 249 -16.38 19.53 5.18
N THR A 250 -16.87 18.54 5.93
CA THR A 250 -17.62 18.77 7.18
C THR A 250 -16.81 19.57 8.21
N ASN A 251 -15.50 19.31 8.37
CA ASN A 251 -14.61 20.05 9.26
C ASN A 251 -14.05 21.34 8.63
N GLY A 252 -14.28 21.59 7.33
CA GLY A 252 -13.80 22.77 6.61
C GLY A 252 -12.29 22.81 6.33
N SER A 253 -11.57 21.71 6.58
CA SER A 253 -10.10 21.68 6.47
C SER A 253 -9.60 21.17 5.12
N TYR A 254 -10.45 20.55 4.31
CA TYR A 254 -10.15 20.09 2.96
C TYR A 254 -11.39 20.19 2.09
N GLY A 255 -11.26 19.91 0.80
CA GLY A 255 -12.35 19.88 -0.16
C GLY A 255 -12.74 18.46 -0.56
N ILE A 256 -14.01 18.31 -0.96
CA ILE A 256 -14.57 17.10 -1.55
C ILE A 256 -14.73 17.33 -3.04
N PRO A 257 -14.03 16.58 -3.92
CA PRO A 257 -14.21 16.67 -5.36
C PRO A 257 -15.65 16.31 -5.77
N ALA A 258 -16.27 17.15 -6.60
CA ALA A 258 -17.66 16.96 -7.01
C ALA A 258 -17.88 15.71 -7.88
N ASP A 259 -16.82 15.17 -8.45
CA ASP A 259 -16.79 13.95 -9.26
C ASP A 259 -16.38 12.70 -8.48
N ASN A 260 -16.27 12.80 -7.15
CA ASN A 260 -16.21 11.59 -6.30
C ASN A 260 -17.50 10.78 -6.47
N PRO A 261 -17.39 9.44 -6.55
CA PRO A 261 -18.53 8.59 -6.96
C PRO A 261 -19.73 8.69 -6.01
N PHE A 262 -19.48 9.08 -4.76
CA PHE A 262 -20.52 9.17 -3.72
C PHE A 262 -20.81 10.61 -3.27
N ALA A 263 -20.16 11.63 -3.86
CA ALA A 263 -20.34 13.03 -3.45
C ALA A 263 -21.75 13.58 -3.74
N ASN A 264 -22.48 12.99 -4.69
CA ASN A 264 -23.79 13.43 -5.14
C ASN A 264 -24.77 12.26 -5.32
N ASP A 265 -24.64 11.17 -4.55
CA ASP A 265 -25.48 9.97 -4.63
C ASP A 265 -26.86 10.18 -3.98
N GLY A 266 -27.02 11.24 -3.20
CA GLY A 266 -28.28 11.60 -2.52
C GLY A 266 -28.52 10.80 -1.22
N ASP A 267 -27.51 10.09 -0.71
CA ASP A 267 -27.58 9.39 0.58
C ASP A 267 -26.67 10.10 1.59
N ASP A 268 -27.27 10.77 2.56
CA ASP A 268 -26.54 11.47 3.64
C ASP A 268 -25.75 10.51 4.58
N ASN A 269 -25.92 9.19 4.43
CA ASN A 269 -25.16 8.18 5.17
C ASN A 269 -23.95 7.66 4.40
N THR A 270 -23.64 8.20 3.23
CA THR A 270 -22.45 7.85 2.45
C THR A 270 -21.41 8.95 2.58
N LEU A 271 -20.17 8.59 2.92
CA LEU A 271 -19.06 9.55 2.97
C LEU A 271 -18.67 9.99 1.55
N SER A 272 -18.70 11.29 1.32
CA SER A 272 -18.40 11.90 0.02
C SER A 272 -16.92 11.84 -0.36
N GLU A 273 -16.05 11.56 0.59
CA GLU A 273 -14.60 11.36 0.43
C GLU A 273 -14.24 10.06 -0.28
N ILE A 274 -15.15 9.07 -0.28
CA ILE A 274 -14.87 7.72 -0.78
C ILE A 274 -14.65 7.74 -2.30
N TYR A 275 -13.49 7.21 -2.73
CA TYR A 275 -13.19 6.91 -4.12
C TYR A 275 -13.43 5.44 -4.47
N ALA A 276 -13.01 4.53 -3.56
CA ALA A 276 -13.27 3.09 -3.63
C ALA A 276 -13.38 2.51 -2.22
N PHE A 277 -13.93 1.32 -2.07
CA PHE A 277 -14.19 0.70 -0.77
C PHE A 277 -14.00 -0.82 -0.80
N GLY A 278 -14.15 -1.46 0.36
CA GLY A 278 -13.99 -2.90 0.47
C GLY A 278 -12.52 -3.34 0.42
N VAL A 279 -11.61 -2.54 0.98
CA VAL A 279 -10.20 -2.90 1.16
C VAL A 279 -9.93 -3.30 2.61
N ARG A 280 -8.91 -4.13 2.82
CA ARG A 280 -8.53 -4.59 4.16
C ARG A 280 -7.37 -3.77 4.76
N ASN A 281 -6.22 -3.81 4.14
CA ASN A 281 -5.03 -3.08 4.57
C ASN A 281 -4.25 -2.58 3.34
N PRO A 282 -4.74 -1.51 2.69
CA PRO A 282 -4.26 -1.00 1.41
C PRO A 282 -2.90 -0.32 1.58
N GLN A 283 -1.83 -1.12 1.62
CA GLN A 283 -0.51 -0.64 2.00
C GLN A 283 0.16 0.22 0.94
N ARG A 284 -0.01 -0.12 -0.34
CA ARG A 284 0.63 0.63 -1.43
C ARG A 284 -0.25 0.63 -2.67
N PHE A 285 -0.27 1.79 -3.31
CA PHE A 285 -0.86 1.95 -4.63
C PHE A 285 0.13 2.66 -5.57
N ALA A 286 -0.02 2.43 -6.86
CA ALA A 286 0.78 3.06 -7.90
C ALA A 286 -0.07 3.27 -9.14
N TRP A 287 0.27 4.30 -9.92
CA TRP A 287 -0.34 4.55 -11.22
C TRP A 287 0.56 4.05 -12.34
N ASP A 288 -0.07 3.50 -13.37
CA ASP A 288 0.59 3.21 -14.63
C ASP A 288 0.82 4.53 -15.39
N PRO A 289 2.07 4.94 -15.63
CA PRO A 289 2.35 6.21 -16.28
C PRO A 289 1.86 6.29 -17.73
N ASP A 290 1.61 5.14 -18.39
CA ASP A 290 1.17 5.12 -19.79
C ASP A 290 -0.33 5.27 -19.97
N ASN A 291 -1.12 4.78 -19.02
CA ASN A 291 -2.59 4.72 -19.18
C ASN A 291 -3.39 5.24 -17.98
N GLY A 292 -2.71 5.61 -16.89
CA GLY A 292 -3.34 6.16 -15.67
C GLY A 292 -4.07 5.14 -14.81
N ASN A 293 -3.98 3.85 -15.08
CA ASN A 293 -4.56 2.81 -14.23
C ASN A 293 -3.93 2.84 -12.83
N MET A 294 -4.77 2.89 -11.82
CA MET A 294 -4.35 2.79 -10.42
C MET A 294 -4.35 1.34 -9.96
N PHE A 295 -3.21 0.85 -9.54
CA PHE A 295 -3.05 -0.47 -8.92
C PHE A 295 -2.95 -0.33 -7.39
N LEU A 296 -3.40 -1.35 -6.68
CA LEU A 296 -3.38 -1.45 -5.23
C LEU A 296 -2.83 -2.82 -4.82
N ALA A 297 -1.88 -2.82 -3.89
CA ALA A 297 -1.50 -3.99 -3.12
C ALA A 297 -2.25 -3.96 -1.78
N ASP A 298 -3.17 -4.89 -1.59
CA ASP A 298 -3.99 -5.03 -0.39
C ASP A 298 -3.62 -6.31 0.37
N ILE A 299 -3.27 -6.16 1.65
CA ILE A 299 -2.83 -7.29 2.47
C ILE A 299 -4.04 -8.10 2.91
N GLY A 300 -4.06 -9.37 2.52
CA GLY A 300 -5.10 -10.33 2.86
C GLY A 300 -5.17 -10.72 4.34
N GLN A 301 -6.23 -11.41 4.73
CA GLN A 301 -6.44 -11.74 6.14
C GLN A 301 -5.48 -12.84 6.62
N ASN A 302 -5.51 -13.99 6.02
CA ASN A 302 -4.61 -15.11 6.32
C ASN A 302 -4.51 -16.09 5.14
N ILE A 303 -5.14 -15.82 4.02
CA ILE A 303 -5.32 -16.81 2.94
C ILE A 303 -4.79 -16.26 1.61
N VAL A 304 -5.20 -15.04 1.19
CA VAL A 304 -4.92 -14.51 -0.14
C VAL A 304 -4.39 -13.08 -0.07
N GLU A 305 -3.27 -12.83 -0.73
CA GLU A 305 -2.73 -11.49 -1.00
C GLU A 305 -3.21 -10.99 -2.36
N GLU A 306 -3.45 -9.68 -2.51
CA GLU A 306 -4.15 -9.12 -3.65
C GLU A 306 -3.38 -8.02 -4.37
N LEU A 307 -3.39 -8.09 -5.72
CA LEU A 307 -3.06 -6.98 -6.62
C LEU A 307 -4.33 -6.62 -7.39
N SER A 308 -4.89 -5.46 -7.11
CA SER A 308 -6.18 -5.01 -7.64
C SER A 308 -6.06 -3.75 -8.48
N LEU A 309 -6.95 -3.59 -9.49
CA LEU A 309 -7.20 -2.31 -10.13
C LEU A 309 -8.22 -1.52 -9.33
N VAL A 310 -7.92 -0.26 -9.07
CA VAL A 310 -8.83 0.67 -8.37
C VAL A 310 -9.45 1.62 -9.36
N THR A 311 -10.76 1.60 -9.45
CA THR A 311 -11.54 2.57 -10.26
C THR A 311 -12.54 3.31 -9.38
N SER A 312 -13.01 4.46 -9.87
CA SER A 312 -14.01 5.26 -9.17
C SER A 312 -15.27 4.44 -8.85
N GLY A 313 -15.63 4.37 -7.59
CA GLY A 313 -16.79 3.62 -7.09
C GLY A 313 -16.59 2.11 -6.92
N ALA A 314 -15.38 1.59 -7.16
CA ALA A 314 -15.12 0.15 -7.04
C ALA A 314 -15.33 -0.37 -5.63
N ASN A 315 -16.01 -1.53 -5.52
CA ASN A 315 -16.03 -2.38 -4.33
C ASN A 315 -14.99 -3.49 -4.52
N LEU A 316 -13.92 -3.51 -3.70
CA LEU A 316 -12.84 -4.49 -3.79
C LEU A 316 -13.10 -5.77 -2.97
N GLY A 317 -14.26 -5.86 -2.29
CA GLY A 317 -14.82 -7.11 -1.78
C GLY A 317 -14.67 -7.36 -0.29
N TRP A 318 -13.61 -6.88 0.35
CA TRP A 318 -13.40 -7.10 1.79
C TRP A 318 -14.54 -6.43 2.63
N ASN A 319 -15.17 -7.04 3.61
CA ASN A 319 -14.82 -8.30 4.30
C ASN A 319 -15.70 -9.49 3.85
N THR A 320 -16.42 -9.38 2.75
CA THR A 320 -17.22 -10.49 2.19
C THR A 320 -16.35 -11.44 1.36
N TRP A 321 -15.33 -10.90 0.71
CA TRP A 321 -14.38 -11.61 -0.14
C TRP A 321 -12.96 -11.38 0.34
N GLU A 322 -12.12 -12.42 0.25
CA GLU A 322 -10.68 -12.37 0.32
C GLU A 322 -10.15 -12.91 -1.01
N GLY A 323 -9.57 -12.02 -1.82
CA GLY A 323 -9.29 -12.34 -3.22
C GLY A 323 -10.53 -12.69 -4.03
N SER A 324 -10.41 -13.71 -4.84
CA SER A 324 -11.50 -14.27 -5.65
C SER A 324 -12.48 -15.12 -4.87
N PHE A 325 -12.29 -15.32 -3.56
CA PHE A 325 -13.01 -16.31 -2.77
C PHE A 325 -13.86 -15.68 -1.68
N GLN A 326 -15.03 -16.25 -1.42
CA GLN A 326 -15.87 -15.78 -0.33
C GLN A 326 -15.17 -16.04 1.02
N PHE A 327 -14.98 -14.98 1.81
CA PHE A 327 -14.42 -15.06 3.16
C PHE A 327 -15.40 -15.78 4.09
N ILE A 328 -14.93 -16.83 4.78
CA ILE A 328 -15.73 -17.58 5.74
C ILE A 328 -15.27 -17.27 7.15
N SER A 329 -13.96 -17.33 7.38
CA SER A 329 -13.35 -17.13 8.68
C SER A 329 -11.87 -16.77 8.53
N ARG A 330 -11.21 -16.45 9.63
CA ARG A 330 -9.77 -16.24 9.67
C ARG A 330 -8.94 -17.49 9.32
N SER A 331 -9.60 -18.64 9.15
CA SER A 331 -8.95 -19.91 8.88
C SER A 331 -9.26 -20.46 7.48
N GLY A 332 -10.14 -19.80 6.74
CA GLY A 332 -10.45 -20.28 5.41
C GLY A 332 -11.46 -19.47 4.61
N VAL A 333 -11.40 -19.72 3.32
CA VAL A 333 -12.28 -19.18 2.28
C VAL A 333 -13.07 -20.32 1.62
N SER A 334 -14.15 -19.97 0.90
CA SER A 334 -14.97 -20.94 0.16
C SER A 334 -14.50 -21.06 -1.28
N LEU A 335 -14.30 -22.30 -1.74
CA LEU A 335 -14.11 -22.61 -3.16
C LEU A 335 -15.42 -22.63 -3.96
N SER A 336 -16.56 -22.43 -3.30
CA SER A 336 -17.86 -22.40 -3.97
C SER A 336 -18.06 -21.05 -4.66
N ASN A 337 -18.23 -21.05 -5.98
CA ASN A 337 -18.53 -19.87 -6.77
C ASN A 337 -17.48 -18.74 -6.65
N PRO A 338 -16.18 -18.98 -6.92
CA PRO A 338 -15.18 -17.92 -6.96
C PRO A 338 -15.61 -16.78 -7.88
N ARG A 339 -15.32 -15.51 -7.48
CA ARG A 339 -15.71 -14.30 -8.25
C ARG A 339 -17.21 -14.24 -8.54
N GLY A 340 -18.03 -14.73 -7.61
CA GLY A 340 -19.45 -14.94 -7.84
C GLY A 340 -20.36 -13.72 -7.69
N ASP A 341 -19.83 -12.57 -7.30
CA ASP A 341 -20.57 -11.32 -7.14
C ASP A 341 -20.15 -10.30 -8.22
N ALA A 342 -21.07 -9.97 -9.12
CA ALA A 342 -20.81 -9.03 -10.21
C ALA A 342 -20.65 -7.58 -9.73
N ALA A 343 -20.98 -7.26 -8.49
CA ALA A 343 -20.77 -5.93 -7.90
C ALA A 343 -19.36 -5.74 -7.33
N VAL A 344 -18.56 -6.81 -7.28
CA VAL A 344 -17.19 -6.78 -6.74
C VAL A 344 -16.17 -6.69 -7.87
N THR A 345 -15.22 -5.79 -7.70
CA THR A 345 -14.00 -5.70 -8.53
C THR A 345 -12.94 -6.60 -7.91
N TYR A 346 -12.78 -7.78 -8.47
CA TYR A 346 -11.83 -8.77 -8.01
C TYR A 346 -10.39 -8.46 -8.44
N PRO A 347 -9.36 -8.97 -7.72
CA PRO A 347 -7.97 -8.71 -8.04
C PRO A 347 -7.59 -9.17 -9.45
N VAL A 348 -6.65 -8.48 -10.08
CA VAL A 348 -6.08 -8.89 -11.38
C VAL A 348 -5.06 -10.01 -11.20
N ALA A 349 -4.35 -10.05 -10.08
CA ALA A 349 -3.51 -11.16 -9.64
C ALA A 349 -3.65 -11.32 -8.12
N GLU A 350 -3.51 -12.52 -7.64
CA GLU A 350 -3.64 -12.86 -6.23
C GLU A 350 -2.86 -14.13 -5.93
N TYR A 351 -2.36 -14.27 -4.69
CA TYR A 351 -1.55 -15.43 -4.34
C TYR A 351 -1.81 -15.91 -2.91
N GLY A 352 -1.63 -17.23 -2.72
CA GLY A 352 -1.86 -17.89 -1.46
C GLY A 352 -0.77 -17.61 -0.44
N GLN A 353 -1.15 -17.35 0.81
CA GLN A 353 -0.19 -17.12 1.91
C GLN A 353 0.55 -18.42 2.33
N GLU A 354 0.04 -19.58 1.95
CA GLU A 354 0.69 -20.88 2.16
C GLU A 354 1.71 -21.25 1.05
N ASP A 355 1.93 -20.36 0.06
CA ASP A 355 2.89 -20.60 -1.02
C ASP A 355 4.30 -20.88 -0.48
N PRO A 356 4.99 -21.94 -0.94
CA PRO A 356 6.31 -22.31 -0.45
C PRO A 356 7.41 -21.25 -0.56
N LEU A 357 7.26 -20.26 -1.47
CA LEU A 357 8.21 -19.16 -1.61
C LEU A 357 8.17 -18.16 -0.43
N LEU A 358 7.05 -18.11 0.31
CA LEU A 358 6.78 -17.02 1.27
C LEU A 358 7.30 -17.28 2.69
N GLN A 359 7.89 -18.44 2.95
CA GLN A 359 8.53 -18.77 4.24
C GLN A 359 7.63 -18.61 5.48
N ARG A 360 6.33 -18.92 5.36
CA ARG A 360 5.31 -18.93 6.42
C ARG A 360 4.76 -17.56 6.84
N SER A 361 5.01 -16.51 6.11
CA SER A 361 4.45 -15.19 6.40
C SER A 361 4.34 -14.41 5.12
N SER A 362 3.23 -13.76 4.89
CA SER A 362 2.95 -12.99 3.70
C SER A 362 2.36 -11.63 4.01
N ALA A 363 2.63 -10.66 3.16
CA ALA A 363 1.98 -9.36 3.11
C ALA A 363 2.36 -8.62 1.83
N ALA A 364 1.44 -8.38 0.92
CA ALA A 364 1.65 -7.58 -0.28
C ALA A 364 1.84 -6.10 0.07
N THR A 365 3.06 -5.56 -0.05
CA THR A 365 3.36 -4.20 0.42
C THR A 365 4.21 -3.34 -0.49
N GLY A 366 4.74 -3.88 -1.55
CA GLY A 366 5.50 -3.11 -2.53
C GLY A 366 4.73 -3.06 -3.84
N LEU A 367 4.78 -1.93 -4.54
CA LEU A 367 4.10 -1.78 -5.82
C LEU A 367 4.78 -0.73 -6.68
N HIS A 368 5.06 -1.06 -7.94
CA HIS A 368 5.59 -0.14 -8.94
C HIS A 368 5.19 -0.59 -10.35
N VAL A 369 4.76 0.32 -11.21
CA VAL A 369 4.51 0.03 -12.63
C VAL A 369 5.69 0.53 -13.45
N TYR A 370 6.43 -0.38 -14.04
CA TYR A 370 7.66 -0.07 -14.76
C TYR A 370 7.41 0.09 -16.26
N ARG A 371 7.61 1.31 -16.77
CA ARG A 371 7.43 1.66 -18.18
C ARG A 371 8.70 2.21 -18.85
N SER A 372 9.81 2.29 -18.09
CA SER A 372 11.10 2.78 -18.61
C SER A 372 11.84 1.70 -19.42
N ASP A 373 12.64 2.14 -20.39
CA ASP A 373 13.54 1.29 -21.16
C ASP A 373 14.91 1.10 -20.50
N ALA A 374 15.17 1.74 -19.35
CA ALA A 374 16.47 1.69 -18.67
C ALA A 374 16.83 0.27 -18.17
N ILE A 375 15.83 -0.52 -17.80
CA ILE A 375 15.95 -1.96 -17.50
C ILE A 375 15.02 -2.70 -18.44
N PRO A 376 15.46 -3.09 -19.64
CA PRO A 376 14.58 -3.68 -20.66
C PRO A 376 13.89 -4.96 -20.21
N GLU A 377 14.50 -5.68 -19.28
CA GLU A 377 13.95 -6.91 -18.70
C GLU A 377 12.68 -6.66 -17.87
N LEU A 378 12.51 -5.44 -17.31
CA LEU A 378 11.37 -5.03 -16.50
C LEU A 378 10.34 -4.21 -17.29
N ALA A 379 10.63 -3.86 -18.54
CA ALA A 379 9.73 -3.01 -19.33
C ALA A 379 8.31 -3.61 -19.43
N ASN A 380 7.29 -2.78 -19.20
CA ASN A 380 5.87 -3.14 -19.24
C ASN A 380 5.43 -4.16 -18.18
N LEU A 381 6.04 -4.09 -17.00
CA LEU A 381 5.68 -4.95 -15.86
C LEU A 381 5.05 -4.15 -14.72
N VAL A 382 4.09 -4.77 -14.05
CA VAL A 382 3.66 -4.37 -12.70
C VAL A 382 4.49 -5.20 -11.72
N LEU A 383 5.36 -4.53 -10.98
CA LEU A 383 6.18 -5.11 -9.93
C LEU A 383 5.45 -4.98 -8.60
N PHE A 384 5.41 -6.05 -7.83
CA PHE A 384 4.88 -6.03 -6.46
C PHE A 384 5.74 -6.95 -5.57
N GLY A 385 5.61 -6.80 -4.26
CA GLY A 385 6.52 -7.50 -3.37
C GLY A 385 5.85 -8.06 -2.15
N ASP A 386 6.34 -9.22 -1.73
CA ASP A 386 5.99 -9.80 -0.44
C ASP A 386 6.92 -9.28 0.65
N ASN A 387 6.34 -8.64 1.64
CA ASN A 387 7.06 -7.90 2.67
C ASN A 387 7.99 -8.79 3.53
N PRO A 388 7.51 -9.91 4.10
CA PRO A 388 8.36 -10.71 4.99
C PRO A 388 9.42 -11.51 4.24
N SER A 389 9.05 -12.18 3.15
CA SER A 389 9.95 -13.05 2.41
C SER A 389 11.00 -12.28 1.60
N GLY A 390 10.67 -11.04 1.21
CA GLY A 390 11.52 -10.25 0.32
C GLY A 390 11.48 -10.74 -1.12
N GLU A 391 10.47 -11.53 -1.48
CA GLU A 391 10.18 -11.89 -2.86
C GLU A 391 9.69 -10.66 -3.63
N VAL A 392 10.22 -10.46 -4.82
CA VAL A 392 9.72 -9.51 -5.79
C VAL A 392 9.03 -10.27 -6.90
N PHE A 393 7.78 -9.94 -7.13
CA PHE A 393 6.92 -10.54 -8.14
C PHE A 393 6.60 -9.57 -9.26
N TYR A 394 6.17 -10.11 -10.40
CA TYR A 394 5.64 -9.31 -11.50
C TYR A 394 4.48 -10.00 -12.22
N VAL A 395 3.67 -9.16 -12.85
CA VAL A 395 2.74 -9.54 -13.93
C VAL A 395 2.93 -8.57 -15.09
N GLN A 396 2.44 -8.95 -16.29
CA GLN A 396 2.44 -8.04 -17.44
C GLN A 396 1.49 -6.87 -17.18
N ALA A 397 1.93 -5.63 -17.44
CA ALA A 397 1.10 -4.44 -17.32
C ALA A 397 0.12 -4.30 -18.51
N ASP A 398 0.49 -4.85 -19.66
CA ASP A 398 -0.36 -4.93 -20.84
C ASP A 398 -0.99 -6.34 -20.92
N GLY A 399 -2.32 -6.40 -21.02
CA GLY A 399 -3.03 -7.68 -21.00
C GLY A 399 -3.02 -8.31 -19.60
N LEU A 400 -3.47 -7.56 -18.61
CA LEU A 400 -3.53 -7.96 -17.21
C LEU A 400 -4.20 -9.32 -17.03
N PRO A 401 -3.71 -10.15 -16.09
CA PRO A 401 -4.38 -11.39 -15.74
C PRO A 401 -5.78 -11.13 -15.15
N SER A 402 -6.58 -12.15 -15.07
CA SER A 402 -7.96 -12.10 -14.60
C SER A 402 -8.15 -12.81 -13.25
N GLY A 403 -7.14 -12.75 -12.38
CA GLY A 403 -7.11 -13.39 -11.07
C GLY A 403 -6.16 -14.59 -11.01
N GLY A 404 -6.00 -15.15 -9.82
CA GLY A 404 -5.12 -16.27 -9.54
C GLY A 404 -3.64 -15.94 -9.56
N GLN A 405 -2.82 -16.97 -9.31
CA GLN A 405 -1.35 -16.84 -9.23
C GLN A 405 -0.60 -17.39 -10.44
N ASP A 406 -1.30 -17.99 -11.41
CA ASP A 406 -0.65 -18.66 -12.56
C ASP A 406 0.18 -17.72 -13.44
N ALA A 407 -0.17 -16.42 -13.49
CA ALA A 407 0.53 -15.40 -14.26
C ALA A 407 1.67 -14.74 -13.47
N ILE A 408 1.77 -14.97 -12.18
CA ILE A 408 2.79 -14.34 -11.31
C ILE A 408 4.14 -14.98 -11.58
N ARG A 409 5.16 -14.13 -11.73
CA ARG A 409 6.57 -14.52 -11.93
C ARG A 409 7.45 -13.75 -10.98
N ARG A 410 8.71 -14.18 -10.83
CA ARG A 410 9.69 -13.64 -9.89
C ARG A 410 10.71 -12.74 -10.55
N VAL A 411 11.11 -11.72 -9.82
CA VAL A 411 12.35 -10.97 -10.07
C VAL A 411 13.35 -11.31 -8.97
N LEU A 412 14.53 -11.79 -9.35
CA LEU A 412 15.64 -12.03 -8.43
C LEU A 412 16.70 -10.96 -8.61
N LEU A 413 17.35 -10.60 -7.52
CA LEU A 413 18.48 -9.69 -7.51
C LEU A 413 19.73 -10.48 -7.86
N ASP A 414 20.45 -10.02 -8.89
CA ASP A 414 21.70 -10.64 -9.28
C ASP A 414 22.84 -10.05 -8.44
N ASP A 415 23.48 -10.91 -7.66
CA ASP A 415 24.71 -10.56 -6.98
C ASP A 415 25.80 -11.57 -7.41
N SER A 416 26.54 -11.19 -8.44
CA SER A 416 27.63 -12.00 -8.98
C SER A 416 27.21 -13.30 -9.69
N GLY A 417 25.97 -13.37 -10.21
CA GLY A 417 25.44 -14.49 -10.99
C GLY A 417 24.56 -15.45 -10.20
N ASP A 418 24.38 -15.21 -8.90
CA ASP A 418 23.48 -15.98 -8.04
C ASP A 418 22.22 -15.13 -7.76
N GLY A 419 21.09 -15.49 -8.38
CA GLY A 419 19.81 -14.79 -8.14
C GLY A 419 19.33 -14.94 -6.69
N LYS A 420 19.14 -13.81 -5.99
CA LYS A 420 18.79 -13.73 -4.58
C LYS A 420 17.46 -13.01 -4.37
N THR A 421 16.75 -13.36 -3.30
CA THR A 421 15.67 -12.50 -2.78
C THR A 421 16.24 -11.30 -2.05
N LEU A 422 15.44 -10.25 -1.86
CA LEU A 422 15.87 -9.10 -1.05
C LEU A 422 16.24 -9.52 0.39
N LEU A 423 15.54 -10.50 0.98
CA LEU A 423 15.87 -10.98 2.32
C LEU A 423 17.30 -11.56 2.39
N GLN A 424 17.71 -12.34 1.39
CA GLN A 424 19.06 -12.89 1.32
C GLN A 424 20.11 -11.77 1.22
N VAL A 425 19.89 -10.78 0.38
CA VAL A 425 20.77 -9.60 0.25
C VAL A 425 20.87 -8.82 1.56
N ILE A 426 19.74 -8.62 2.25
CA ILE A 426 19.71 -7.96 3.57
C ILE A 426 20.50 -8.77 4.61
N GLN A 427 20.37 -10.09 4.64
CA GLN A 427 21.07 -10.96 5.60
C GLN A 427 22.59 -10.90 5.45
N GLU A 428 23.08 -10.86 4.20
CA GLU A 428 24.48 -10.65 3.91
C GLU A 428 24.95 -9.27 4.38
N LYS A 429 24.18 -8.21 4.07
CA LYS A 429 24.48 -6.85 4.53
C LYS A 429 24.47 -6.72 6.05
N ASN A 430 23.52 -7.34 6.73
CA ASN A 430 23.51 -7.37 8.20
C ASN A 430 24.81 -7.98 8.74
N THR A 431 25.30 -9.07 8.13
CA THR A 431 26.54 -9.72 8.54
C THR A 431 27.74 -8.78 8.33
N GLU A 432 27.82 -8.08 7.18
CA GLU A 432 28.86 -7.07 6.91
C GLU A 432 28.82 -5.93 7.93
N GLN A 433 27.61 -5.52 8.35
CA GLN A 433 27.39 -4.48 9.37
C GLN A 433 27.64 -4.99 10.81
N GLY A 434 28.00 -6.26 11.00
CA GLY A 434 28.18 -6.86 12.33
C GLY A 434 26.87 -7.09 13.09
N ARG A 435 25.73 -7.17 12.38
CA ARG A 435 24.40 -7.43 12.92
C ARG A 435 23.99 -8.89 12.71
N SER A 436 23.02 -9.35 13.49
CA SER A 436 22.40 -10.66 13.25
C SER A 436 21.57 -10.61 11.97
N PRO A 437 21.63 -11.67 11.12
CA PRO A 437 20.82 -11.75 9.92
C PRO A 437 19.33 -11.59 10.22
N ALA A 438 18.67 -10.76 9.42
CA ALA A 438 17.24 -10.49 9.58
C ALA A 438 16.38 -11.73 9.30
N GLY A 439 15.32 -11.92 10.08
CA GLY A 439 14.34 -12.99 9.86
C GLY A 439 13.25 -12.64 8.84
N ARG A 440 13.21 -11.38 8.37
CA ARG A 440 12.26 -10.87 7.37
C ARG A 440 12.83 -9.64 6.68
N ALA A 441 12.42 -9.39 5.45
CA ALA A 441 12.93 -8.27 4.66
C ALA A 441 12.30 -6.92 5.03
N ASP A 442 11.00 -6.91 5.30
CA ASP A 442 10.19 -5.69 5.36
C ASP A 442 10.29 -4.84 4.08
N LEU A 443 10.15 -5.53 2.93
CA LEU A 443 10.26 -4.97 1.60
C LEU A 443 9.30 -3.81 1.36
N ARG A 444 9.82 -2.73 0.76
CA ARG A 444 9.07 -1.60 0.19
C ARG A 444 9.68 -1.19 -1.14
N PHE A 445 8.92 -0.48 -1.97
CA PHE A 445 9.40 0.10 -3.21
C PHE A 445 9.49 1.62 -3.09
N GLY A 446 10.37 2.20 -3.92
CA GLY A 446 10.43 3.63 -4.18
C GLY A 446 10.56 3.90 -5.67
N SER A 447 10.16 5.10 -6.08
CA SER A 447 10.20 5.56 -7.47
C SER A 447 11.10 6.78 -7.60
N GLY A 448 11.95 6.77 -8.61
CA GLY A 448 12.83 7.87 -8.97
C GLY A 448 12.36 8.66 -10.20
N PRO A 449 13.11 9.72 -10.61
CA PRO A 449 12.68 10.71 -11.59
C PRO A 449 12.41 10.14 -12.99
N ASP A 450 13.13 9.14 -13.43
CA ASP A 450 13.02 8.55 -14.77
C ASP A 450 12.38 7.15 -14.73
N GLY A 451 11.50 6.92 -13.74
CA GLY A 451 10.87 5.62 -13.51
C GLY A 451 11.82 4.59 -12.89
N GLN A 452 12.92 5.03 -12.28
CA GLN A 452 13.81 4.14 -11.53
C GLN A 452 13.08 3.46 -10.40
N VAL A 453 13.47 2.21 -10.11
CA VAL A 453 12.92 1.40 -9.03
C VAL A 453 13.95 1.27 -7.92
N PHE A 454 13.54 1.63 -6.73
CA PHE A 454 14.31 1.45 -5.52
C PHE A 454 13.67 0.39 -4.63
N LEU A 455 14.49 -0.45 -4.01
CA LEU A 455 14.07 -1.37 -2.97
C LEU A 455 14.49 -0.82 -1.61
N LEU A 456 13.52 -0.76 -0.71
CA LEU A 456 13.65 -0.29 0.66
C LEU A 456 13.36 -1.43 1.63
N ASN A 457 13.82 -1.27 2.86
CA ASN A 457 13.53 -2.21 3.92
C ASN A 457 13.60 -1.54 5.32
N LYS A 458 13.37 -2.31 6.38
CA LYS A 458 13.46 -1.83 7.78
C LYS A 458 14.61 -2.50 8.54
N ARG A 459 15.61 -3.09 7.86
CA ARG A 459 16.53 -4.06 8.47
C ARG A 459 18.02 -3.74 8.35
N ASP A 460 18.43 -2.95 7.36
CA ASP A 460 19.84 -2.63 7.12
C ASP A 460 20.13 -1.16 6.81
N GLY A 461 19.08 -0.34 6.63
CA GLY A 461 19.21 1.08 6.31
C GLY A 461 19.61 1.38 4.87
N VAL A 462 19.83 0.37 4.01
CA VAL A 462 20.32 0.52 2.65
C VAL A 462 19.15 0.65 1.67
N ILE A 463 19.20 1.69 0.84
CA ILE A 463 18.36 1.88 -0.34
C ILE A 463 19.11 1.25 -1.53
N ARG A 464 18.44 0.37 -2.28
CA ARG A 464 19.00 -0.31 -3.44
C ARG A 464 18.29 0.14 -4.70
N LEU A 465 19.07 0.64 -5.67
CA LEU A 465 18.59 0.99 -7.01
C LEU A 465 18.74 -0.25 -7.91
N LEU A 466 17.65 -0.66 -8.55
CA LEU A 466 17.68 -1.69 -9.58
C LEU A 466 18.35 -1.14 -10.84
N VAL A 467 19.20 -1.95 -11.48
CA VAL A 467 19.90 -1.62 -12.71
C VAL A 467 19.87 -2.82 -13.67
N SER A 468 20.05 -2.56 -14.97
CA SER A 468 20.07 -3.63 -15.97
C SER A 468 21.31 -4.52 -15.81
N SER A 469 21.10 -5.83 -15.83
CA SER A 469 22.18 -6.83 -15.81
C SER A 469 23.07 -6.80 -17.09
N ARG A 470 22.65 -6.11 -18.14
CA ARG A 470 23.38 -6.05 -19.43
C ARG A 470 24.48 -4.98 -19.47
N GLY A 471 24.59 -4.11 -18.46
CA GLY A 471 25.55 -2.99 -18.41
C GLY A 471 26.84 -3.26 -17.64
N SER A 472 26.97 -4.38 -16.95
CA SER A 472 28.11 -4.70 -16.06
C SER A 472 29.13 -5.70 -16.61
N ARG A 473 29.12 -5.96 -17.95
CA ARG A 473 30.14 -6.82 -18.61
C ARG A 473 31.06 -6.07 -19.53
#